data_888caef02daad6d18f52f2eef1a8866f
#
_entry.id   888caef02daad6d18f52f2eef1a8866f
#
_cell.length_a   1.000
_cell.length_b   1.000
_cell.length_c   1.000
_cell.angle_alpha   90.00
_cell.angle_beta   90.00
_cell.angle_gamma   90.00
#
_symmetry.space_group_name_H-M   'P 1'
#
loop_
_entity.id
_entity.type
_entity.pdbx_description
1 polymer ?
#
loop_
_entity_poly.entity_id
_entity_poly.type
_entity_poly.pdbx_seq_one_letter_code
_entity_poly.pdbx_strand_id
1 'polypeptide(L)'
;MKKQHVQLSAGDRETLVSLVNKGKLSARAYKRAIVLLELDRGKTITAVAETLGVTHNTVRALRDNYKQKGLNCLQDAHRSGRPVEIDGDTRAKITALACSDAPEGYARWHLRLLAEKAVELDYCEHISHTQVRNILKKTAL
;
A
#
# COMPACT_ATOMS: atom_id res chain seq x y z
N MET A 1 5.25 29.52 29.19
CA MET A 1 4.42 29.29 27.99
C MET A 1 4.33 27.81 27.68
N LYS A 2 3.12 27.26 27.56
CA LYS A 2 2.95 25.89 27.08
C LYS A 2 3.26 25.84 25.61
N LYS A 3 4.18 24.99 25.20
CA LYS A 3 4.55 24.80 23.79
C LYS A 3 3.42 24.06 23.07
N GLN A 4 2.82 24.70 22.07
CA GLN A 4 1.85 24.05 21.21
C GLN A 4 2.58 23.21 20.16
N HIS A 5 2.36 21.91 20.17
CA HIS A 5 3.05 20.97 19.29
C HIS A 5 2.41 20.86 17.92
N VAL A 6 1.09 21.02 17.82
CA VAL A 6 0.31 20.97 16.58
C VAL A 6 -0.74 22.09 16.63
N GLN A 7 -0.89 22.78 15.51
CA GLN A 7 -1.97 23.74 15.29
C GLN A 7 -2.73 23.32 14.05
N LEU A 8 -3.93 22.78 14.24
CA LEU A 8 -4.80 22.38 13.14
C LEU A 8 -5.46 23.60 12.51
N SER A 9 -5.61 23.60 11.17
CA SER A 9 -6.49 24.55 10.52
C SER A 9 -7.96 24.28 10.92
N ALA A 10 -8.81 25.29 10.79
CA ALA A 10 -10.23 25.13 11.11
C ALA A 10 -10.88 24.01 10.29
N GLY A 11 -10.58 23.94 9.00
CA GLY A 11 -11.09 22.88 8.13
C GLY A 11 -10.59 21.48 8.49
N ASP A 12 -9.32 21.36 8.86
CA ASP A 12 -8.73 20.08 9.31
C ASP A 12 -9.36 19.62 10.63
N ARG A 13 -9.56 20.55 11.57
CA ARG A 13 -10.21 20.26 12.84
C ARG A 13 -11.63 19.74 12.66
N GLU A 14 -12.43 20.40 11.85
CA GLU A 14 -13.80 19.98 11.55
C GLU A 14 -13.83 18.61 10.86
N THR A 15 -12.93 18.39 9.91
CA THR A 15 -12.80 17.12 9.20
C THR A 15 -12.43 15.98 10.16
N LEU A 16 -11.48 16.18 11.04
CA LEU A 16 -11.06 15.17 12.05
C LEU A 16 -12.19 14.85 13.03
N VAL A 17 -12.89 15.86 13.54
CA VAL A 17 -14.04 15.66 14.44
C VAL A 17 -15.13 14.87 13.74
N SER A 18 -15.45 15.22 12.50
CA SER A 18 -16.44 14.51 11.68
C SER A 18 -16.06 13.06 11.43
N LEU A 19 -14.79 12.78 11.08
CA LEU A 19 -14.30 11.42 10.85
C LEU A 19 -14.35 10.56 12.12
N VAL A 20 -13.97 11.11 13.25
CA VAL A 20 -14.04 10.44 14.56
C VAL A 20 -15.48 10.09 14.91
N ASN A 21 -16.41 11.02 14.72
CA ASN A 21 -17.83 10.83 15.06
C ASN A 21 -18.53 9.84 14.12
N LYS A 22 -18.11 9.73 12.87
CA LYS A 22 -18.70 8.77 11.91
C LYS A 22 -18.40 7.31 12.22
N GLY A 23 -17.37 7.03 13.02
CA GLY A 23 -17.02 5.67 13.43
C GLY A 23 -16.59 4.72 12.32
N LYS A 24 -16.20 5.24 11.15
CA LYS A 24 -15.78 4.44 9.98
C LYS A 24 -14.26 4.31 9.81
N LEU A 25 -13.49 4.89 10.69
CA LEU A 25 -12.02 4.82 10.64
C LEU A 25 -11.52 3.46 11.15
N SER A 26 -10.40 3.00 10.57
CA SER A 26 -9.65 1.91 11.18
C SER A 26 -9.16 2.33 12.57
N ALA A 27 -8.92 1.36 13.46
CA ALA A 27 -8.44 1.64 14.81
C ALA A 27 -7.16 2.49 14.82
N ARG A 28 -6.27 2.25 13.87
CA ARG A 28 -5.01 2.99 13.73
C ARG A 28 -5.25 4.44 13.29
N ALA A 29 -6.08 4.65 12.28
CA ALA A 29 -6.45 5.99 11.81
C ALA A 29 -7.22 6.77 12.89
N TYR A 30 -8.09 6.10 13.63
CA TYR A 30 -8.83 6.69 14.75
C TYR A 30 -7.87 7.20 15.85
N LYS A 31 -6.90 6.38 16.28
CA LYS A 31 -5.90 6.79 17.27
C LYS A 31 -5.09 8.00 16.78
N ARG A 32 -4.68 8.00 15.52
CA ARG A 32 -3.94 9.13 14.92
C ARG A 32 -4.78 10.42 14.93
N ALA A 33 -6.06 10.32 14.59
CA ALA A 33 -6.97 11.46 14.63
C ALA A 33 -7.10 12.03 16.04
N ILE A 34 -7.27 11.18 17.04
CA ILE A 34 -7.35 11.60 18.46
C ILE A 34 -6.04 12.24 18.92
N VAL A 35 -4.88 11.69 18.56
CA VAL A 35 -3.58 12.28 18.89
C VAL A 35 -3.48 13.71 18.35
N LEU A 36 -3.85 13.94 17.11
CA LEU A 36 -3.81 15.29 16.51
C LEU A 36 -4.78 16.25 17.19
N LEU A 37 -5.99 15.83 17.49
CA LEU A 37 -6.98 16.65 18.19
C LEU A 37 -6.52 17.01 19.61
N GLU A 38 -5.94 16.08 20.34
CA GLU A 38 -5.43 16.32 21.69
C GLU A 38 -4.21 17.25 21.69
N LEU A 39 -3.29 17.12 20.74
CA LEU A 39 -2.16 18.04 20.55
C LEU A 39 -2.63 19.46 20.20
N ASP A 40 -3.65 19.58 19.35
CA ASP A 40 -4.25 20.87 18.99
C ASP A 40 -4.90 21.57 20.19
N ARG A 41 -5.44 20.81 21.13
CA ARG A 41 -5.96 21.34 22.41
C ARG A 41 -4.87 21.83 23.36
N GLY A 42 -3.62 21.74 22.99
CA GLY A 42 -2.48 22.22 23.78
C GLY A 42 -1.94 21.21 24.78
N LYS A 43 -2.34 19.94 24.72
CA LYS A 43 -1.75 18.89 25.57
C LYS A 43 -0.31 18.60 25.17
N THR A 44 0.49 18.21 26.16
CA THR A 44 1.89 17.82 25.93
C THR A 44 1.97 16.45 25.27
N ILE A 45 3.10 16.20 24.60
CA ILE A 45 3.38 14.88 24.00
C ILE A 45 3.31 13.76 25.05
N THR A 46 3.86 14.01 26.23
CA THR A 46 3.82 13.07 27.35
C THR A 46 2.40 12.75 27.79
N ALA A 47 1.55 13.76 27.98
CA ALA A 47 0.17 13.58 28.39
C ALA A 47 -0.65 12.79 27.35
N VAL A 48 -0.47 13.09 26.06
CA VAL A 48 -1.14 12.37 24.97
C VAL A 48 -0.66 10.91 24.88
N ALA A 49 0.64 10.68 25.00
CA ALA A 49 1.23 9.34 24.98
C ALA A 49 0.68 8.46 26.12
N GLU A 50 0.61 8.99 27.33
CA GLU A 50 0.06 8.30 28.49
C GLU A 50 -1.44 8.00 28.35
N THR A 51 -2.22 9.00 27.92
CA THR A 51 -3.67 8.86 27.78
C THR A 51 -4.05 7.81 26.75
N LEU A 52 -3.35 7.74 25.64
CA LEU A 52 -3.66 6.84 24.52
C LEU A 52 -2.85 5.54 24.51
N GLY A 53 -1.93 5.36 25.47
CA GLY A 53 -1.11 4.16 25.56
C GLY A 53 -0.17 3.97 24.38
N VAL A 54 0.36 5.06 23.83
CA VAL A 54 1.33 5.06 22.72
C VAL A 54 2.66 5.63 23.19
N THR A 55 3.73 5.35 22.43
CA THR A 55 5.05 5.89 22.77
C THR A 55 5.18 7.37 22.39
N HIS A 56 6.06 8.09 23.08
CA HIS A 56 6.39 9.48 22.74
C HIS A 56 6.88 9.62 21.30
N ASN A 57 7.66 8.65 20.82
CA ASN A 57 8.16 8.64 19.43
C ASN A 57 7.03 8.53 18.41
N THR A 58 6.00 7.74 18.70
CA THR A 58 4.82 7.63 17.84
C THR A 58 4.09 8.97 17.73
N VAL A 59 3.92 9.68 18.85
CA VAL A 59 3.27 11.00 18.86
C VAL A 59 4.10 12.02 18.08
N ARG A 60 5.41 12.04 18.28
CA ARG A 60 6.33 12.92 17.55
C ARG A 60 6.31 12.65 16.04
N ALA A 61 6.40 11.39 15.66
CA ALA A 61 6.35 10.98 14.25
C ALA A 61 5.04 11.41 13.58
N LEU A 62 3.92 11.27 14.26
CA LEU A 62 2.62 11.69 13.74
C LEU A 62 2.53 13.22 13.60
N ARG A 63 3.01 13.98 14.59
CA ARG A 63 3.11 15.43 14.51
C ARG A 63 3.90 15.88 13.28
N ASP A 64 5.06 15.27 13.07
CA ASP A 64 5.95 15.62 11.96
C ASP A 64 5.34 15.22 10.61
N ASN A 65 4.70 14.05 10.55
CA ASN A 65 3.94 13.62 9.37
C ASN A 65 2.78 14.57 9.03
N TYR A 66 2.06 15.05 10.04
CA TYR A 66 1.00 16.03 9.82
C TYR A 66 1.54 17.33 9.24
N LYS A 67 2.66 17.81 9.73
CA LYS A 67 3.33 19.02 9.20
C LYS A 67 3.75 18.87 7.74
N GLN A 68 4.10 17.67 7.32
CA GLN A 68 4.54 17.39 5.94
C GLN A 68 3.39 17.04 4.99
N LYS A 69 2.44 16.24 5.45
CA LYS A 69 1.42 15.59 4.60
C LYS A 69 -0.01 16.02 4.92
N GLY A 70 -0.23 16.82 5.94
CA GLY A 70 -1.58 17.18 6.38
C GLY A 70 -2.37 15.95 6.85
N LEU A 71 -3.66 15.91 6.55
CA LEU A 71 -4.56 14.82 6.97
C LEU A 71 -4.25 13.45 6.33
N ASN A 72 -3.44 13.41 5.28
CA ASN A 72 -2.98 12.14 4.68
C ASN A 72 -2.14 11.29 5.65
N CYS A 73 -1.63 11.89 6.74
CA CYS A 73 -0.91 11.17 7.79
C CYS A 73 -1.77 10.15 8.55
N LEU A 74 -3.10 10.24 8.48
CA LEU A 74 -4.02 9.27 9.10
C LEU A 74 -3.93 7.89 8.43
N GLN A 75 -3.64 7.86 7.15
CA GLN A 75 -3.53 6.63 6.37
C GLN A 75 -2.09 6.12 6.36
N ASP A 76 -1.95 4.81 6.31
CA ASP A 76 -0.65 4.20 6.13
C ASP A 76 -0.10 4.51 4.74
N ALA A 77 1.19 4.79 4.67
CA ALA A 77 1.88 4.92 3.39
C ALA A 77 1.82 3.60 2.62
N HIS A 78 1.67 3.71 1.31
CA HIS A 78 1.77 2.54 0.44
C HIS A 78 3.13 1.87 0.63
N ARG A 79 3.09 0.56 0.84
CA ARG A 79 4.32 -0.25 0.91
C ARG A 79 4.64 -0.76 -0.49
N SER A 80 5.88 -0.64 -0.90
CA SER A 80 6.33 -1.12 -2.21
C SER A 80 6.09 -2.63 -2.42
N GLY A 81 6.02 -3.40 -1.34
CA GLY A 81 5.86 -4.85 -1.39
C GLY A 81 7.08 -5.55 -2.01
N ARG A 82 6.87 -6.78 -2.47
CA ARG A 82 7.89 -7.52 -3.19
C ARG A 82 8.14 -6.86 -4.55
N PRO A 83 9.41 -6.68 -4.96
CA PRO A 83 9.72 -6.18 -6.29
C PRO A 83 9.05 -7.00 -7.39
N VAL A 84 8.61 -6.33 -8.44
CA VAL A 84 8.00 -6.99 -9.60
C VAL A 84 9.10 -7.65 -10.43
N GLU A 85 9.14 -8.98 -10.44
CA GLU A 85 10.10 -9.76 -11.24
C GLU A 85 9.62 -9.92 -12.68
N ILE A 86 8.31 -10.03 -12.88
CA ILE A 86 7.67 -10.17 -14.18
C ILE A 86 6.94 -8.87 -14.49
N ASP A 87 7.53 -8.05 -15.33
CA ASP A 87 6.99 -6.76 -15.74
C ASP A 87 5.86 -6.87 -16.77
N GLY A 88 5.29 -5.73 -17.17
CA GLY A 88 4.20 -5.68 -18.14
C GLY A 88 4.61 -6.15 -19.53
N ASP A 89 5.84 -5.87 -19.95
CA ASP A 89 6.37 -6.30 -21.24
C ASP A 89 6.53 -7.82 -21.30
N THR A 90 7.10 -8.43 -20.27
CA THR A 90 7.21 -9.89 -20.16
C THR A 90 5.85 -10.56 -20.12
N ARG A 91 4.87 -9.99 -19.42
CA ARG A 91 3.48 -10.49 -19.43
C ARG A 91 2.87 -10.47 -20.82
N ALA A 92 3.06 -9.37 -21.56
CA ALA A 92 2.59 -9.25 -22.94
C ALA A 92 3.23 -10.28 -23.85
N LYS A 93 4.53 -10.54 -23.72
CA LYS A 93 5.25 -11.55 -24.48
C LYS A 93 4.73 -12.97 -24.20
N ILE A 94 4.49 -13.32 -22.94
CA ILE A 94 3.93 -14.62 -22.55
C ILE A 94 2.51 -14.79 -23.09
N THR A 95 1.69 -13.75 -23.05
CA THR A 95 0.33 -13.77 -23.58
C THR A 95 0.35 -13.95 -25.09
N ALA A 96 1.21 -13.24 -25.81
CA ALA A 96 1.38 -13.40 -27.25
C ALA A 96 1.86 -14.81 -27.62
N LEU A 97 2.78 -15.38 -26.84
CA LEU A 97 3.25 -16.75 -27.01
C LEU A 97 2.11 -17.76 -26.86
N ALA A 98 1.24 -17.57 -25.86
CA ALA A 98 0.06 -18.44 -25.66
C ALA A 98 -0.96 -18.37 -26.79
N CYS A 99 -1.00 -17.25 -27.51
CA CYS A 99 -1.86 -17.07 -28.70
C CYS A 99 -1.24 -17.57 -30.01
N SER A 100 0.03 -17.91 -29.99
CA SER A 100 0.74 -18.48 -31.15
C SER A 100 0.51 -19.98 -31.27
N ASP A 101 0.95 -20.56 -32.37
CA ASP A 101 0.90 -22.01 -32.57
C ASP A 101 1.82 -22.73 -31.57
N ALA A 102 1.40 -23.90 -31.12
CA ALA A 102 2.20 -24.73 -30.25
C ALA A 102 3.49 -25.21 -30.96
N PRO A 103 4.59 -25.39 -30.25
CA PRO A 103 5.82 -25.85 -30.84
C PRO A 103 5.68 -27.27 -31.39
N GLU A 104 6.59 -27.64 -32.30
CA GLU A 104 6.61 -28.95 -32.91
C GLU A 104 6.61 -30.07 -31.85
N GLY A 105 5.78 -31.08 -32.07
CA GLY A 105 5.59 -32.18 -31.12
C GLY A 105 4.48 -31.98 -30.10
N TYR A 106 3.83 -30.81 -30.07
CA TYR A 106 2.74 -30.50 -29.17
C TYR A 106 1.48 -30.10 -29.94
N ALA A 107 0.34 -30.67 -29.55
CA ALA A 107 -0.94 -30.34 -30.18
C ALA A 107 -1.49 -28.99 -29.69
N ARG A 108 -1.12 -28.56 -28.54
CA ARG A 108 -1.58 -27.30 -27.91
C ARG A 108 -0.64 -26.82 -26.82
N TRP A 109 -0.72 -25.52 -26.48
CA TRP A 109 -0.05 -24.96 -25.33
C TRP A 109 -0.64 -25.50 -24.02
N HIS A 110 0.23 -25.74 -23.04
CA HIS A 110 -0.13 -25.95 -21.66
C HIS A 110 0.79 -25.11 -20.73
N LEU A 111 0.38 -24.89 -19.51
CA LEU A 111 1.03 -23.92 -18.61
C LEU A 111 2.52 -24.20 -18.36
N ARG A 112 2.90 -25.47 -18.21
CA ARG A 112 4.31 -25.84 -17.99
C ARG A 112 5.15 -25.58 -19.24
N LEU A 113 4.64 -25.92 -20.40
CA LEU A 113 5.31 -25.67 -21.68
C LEU A 113 5.49 -24.16 -21.93
N LEU A 114 4.48 -23.35 -21.63
CA LEU A 114 4.59 -21.89 -21.69
C LEU A 114 5.67 -21.36 -20.75
N ALA A 115 5.75 -21.87 -19.52
CA ALA A 115 6.77 -21.47 -18.56
C ALA A 115 8.19 -21.84 -19.05
N GLU A 116 8.37 -23.06 -19.56
CA GLU A 116 9.64 -23.51 -20.12
C GLU A 116 10.07 -22.67 -21.34
N LYS A 117 9.16 -22.43 -22.27
CA LYS A 117 9.43 -21.63 -23.48
C LYS A 117 9.69 -20.16 -23.17
N ALA A 118 9.03 -19.59 -22.18
CA ALA A 118 9.29 -18.20 -21.74
C ALA A 118 10.73 -18.03 -21.21
N VAL A 119 11.25 -19.01 -20.48
CA VAL A 119 12.64 -19.02 -20.02
C VAL A 119 13.60 -19.30 -21.20
N GLU A 120 13.29 -20.24 -22.06
CA GLU A 120 14.11 -20.59 -23.24
C GLU A 120 14.23 -19.40 -24.21
N LEU A 121 13.20 -18.59 -24.37
CA LEU A 121 13.19 -17.39 -25.22
C LEU A 121 13.73 -16.13 -24.50
N ASP A 122 14.31 -16.27 -23.33
CA ASP A 122 14.84 -15.16 -22.53
C ASP A 122 13.81 -14.07 -22.18
N TYR A 123 12.54 -14.42 -22.05
CA TYR A 123 11.53 -13.48 -21.57
C TYR A 123 11.68 -13.18 -20.08
N CYS A 124 12.15 -14.14 -19.32
CA CYS A 124 12.46 -14.02 -17.88
C CYS A 124 13.46 -15.11 -17.46
N GLU A 125 14.14 -14.89 -16.34
CA GLU A 125 15.09 -15.88 -15.80
C GLU A 125 14.37 -17.11 -15.24
N HIS A 126 13.23 -16.89 -14.59
CA HIS A 126 12.42 -17.94 -13.98
C HIS A 126 10.96 -17.56 -13.92
N ILE A 127 10.07 -18.52 -14.21
CA ILE A 127 8.63 -18.39 -14.05
C ILE A 127 8.00 -19.75 -13.76
N SER A 128 7.04 -19.77 -12.84
CA SER A 128 6.27 -20.98 -12.54
C SER A 128 5.03 -21.08 -13.43
N HIS A 129 4.54 -22.29 -13.62
CA HIS A 129 3.29 -22.52 -14.34
C HIS A 129 2.08 -21.82 -13.68
N THR A 130 2.12 -21.66 -12.34
CA THR A 130 1.09 -20.93 -11.59
C THR A 130 1.13 -19.42 -11.90
N GLN A 131 2.32 -18.83 -12.03
CA GLN A 131 2.47 -17.45 -12.46
C GLN A 131 1.96 -17.24 -13.88
N VAL A 132 2.29 -18.15 -14.80
CA VAL A 132 1.76 -18.13 -16.18
C VAL A 132 0.23 -18.18 -16.17
N ARG A 133 -0.37 -19.07 -15.39
CA ARG A 133 -1.83 -19.13 -15.22
C ARG A 133 -2.41 -17.80 -14.74
N ASN A 134 -1.79 -17.17 -13.76
CA ASN A 134 -2.25 -15.90 -13.23
C ASN A 134 -2.16 -14.76 -14.24
N ILE A 135 -1.10 -14.75 -15.05
CA ILE A 135 -0.93 -13.78 -16.15
C ILE A 135 -2.07 -13.94 -17.17
N LEU A 136 -2.28 -15.15 -17.66
CA LEU A 136 -3.30 -15.43 -18.66
C LEU A 136 -4.72 -15.17 -18.13
N LYS A 137 -4.99 -15.49 -16.86
CA LYS A 137 -6.28 -15.23 -16.23
C LYS A 137 -6.59 -13.74 -16.11
N LYS A 138 -5.59 -12.91 -15.86
CA LYS A 138 -5.77 -11.45 -15.80
C LYS A 138 -5.94 -10.83 -17.17
N THR A 139 -5.42 -11.47 -18.20
CA THR A 139 -5.51 -10.99 -19.60
C THR A 139 -6.75 -11.52 -20.29
N ALA A 140 -7.28 -12.66 -19.87
CA ALA A 140 -8.56 -13.19 -20.36
C ALA A 140 -9.71 -12.29 -19.87
N LEU A 141 -10.30 -11.60 -20.78
CA LEU A 141 -11.51 -10.82 -20.60
C LEU A 141 -12.75 -11.73 -20.63
#